data_217de25f8715a38388a14ce9f0283c84
#
_entry.id   217de25f8715a38388a14ce9f0283c84
#
_cell.length_a   1.000
_cell.length_b   1.000
_cell.length_c   1.000
_cell.angle_alpha   90.00
_cell.angle_beta   90.00
_cell.angle_gamma   90.00
#
_symmetry.space_group_name_H-M   'P 1'
#
loop_
_entity.id
_entity.type
_entity.pdbx_description
1 polymer ?
#
loop_
_entity_poly.entity_id
_entity_poly.type
_entity_poly.pdbx_seq_one_letter_code
_entity_poly.pdbx_strand_id
1 'polypeptide(L)'
;NGTGRVVTMSAQGLVDAGGSLARWLAQVPTEVSQHIDLDLPGNPSGGGSDYASFMCWGAPGFNLSALGWNYSTHTWHSNRDTFDKLVFGDIRNNAVLTASLAYLASEDDQFTSRRQRTVITGLGGEPGSWPTCRPAERSSPNSDR
;
A
#
# COMPACT_ATOMS: atom_id res chain seq x y z
N ASN A 1 -8.55 -6.00 2.30
CA ASN A 1 -8.39 -7.24 3.04
C ASN A 1 -9.39 -7.37 4.17
N GLY A 2 -10.44 -8.16 4.00
CA GLY A 2 -11.44 -8.40 5.03
C GLY A 2 -11.12 -9.59 5.95
N THR A 3 -9.97 -10.25 5.77
CA THR A 3 -9.62 -11.51 6.43
C THR A 3 -8.47 -11.42 7.43
N GLY A 4 -7.87 -10.24 7.59
CA GLY A 4 -6.77 -10.05 8.53
C GLY A 4 -6.50 -8.59 8.82
N ARG A 5 -5.86 -8.33 9.97
CA ARG A 5 -5.38 -6.99 10.33
C ARG A 5 -4.15 -6.64 9.51
N VAL A 6 -3.99 -5.35 9.26
CA VAL A 6 -2.72 -4.81 8.73
C VAL A 6 -1.63 -5.04 9.77
N VAL A 7 -0.55 -5.67 9.35
CA VAL A 7 0.61 -6.00 10.20
C VAL A 7 1.91 -5.38 9.69
N THR A 8 1.94 -4.95 8.44
CA THR A 8 3.11 -4.27 7.88
C THR A 8 2.68 -3.12 6.99
N MET A 9 3.40 -2.01 7.06
CA MET A 9 3.20 -0.86 6.20
C MET A 9 4.53 -0.44 5.58
N SER A 10 4.50 0.00 4.31
CA SER A 10 5.69 0.47 3.61
C SER A 10 5.42 1.72 2.77
N ALA A 11 6.47 2.49 2.52
CA ALA A 11 6.41 3.72 1.72
C ALA A 11 6.87 3.52 0.26
N GLN A 12 6.87 2.29 -0.22
CA GLN A 12 7.10 1.91 -1.62
C GLN A 12 8.39 2.52 -2.21
N GLY A 13 9.49 2.52 -1.44
CA GLY A 13 10.80 2.98 -1.90
C GLY A 13 11.09 4.48 -1.70
N LEU A 14 10.16 5.26 -1.19
CA LEU A 14 10.34 6.69 -0.92
C LEU A 14 10.73 6.94 0.53
N VAL A 15 12.00 7.28 0.78
CA VAL A 15 12.56 7.41 2.13
C VAL A 15 11.85 8.49 2.94
N ASP A 16 11.64 9.67 2.35
CA ASP A 16 11.02 10.79 3.05
C ASP A 16 9.53 10.54 3.30
N ALA A 17 8.84 9.84 2.38
CA ALA A 17 7.47 9.39 2.58
C ALA A 17 7.38 8.36 3.72
N GLY A 18 8.42 7.56 3.91
CA GLY A 18 8.55 6.66 5.06
C GLY A 18 8.56 7.40 6.39
N GLY A 19 9.29 8.51 6.45
CA GLY A 19 9.30 9.40 7.62
C GLY A 19 7.93 9.99 7.93
N SER A 20 7.18 10.41 6.92
CA SER A 20 5.80 10.88 7.07
C SER A 20 4.89 9.77 7.59
N LEU A 21 4.96 8.58 6.98
CA LEU A 21 4.18 7.42 7.41
C LEU A 21 4.43 7.06 8.88
N ALA A 22 5.70 7.06 9.30
CA ALA A 22 6.07 6.78 10.69
C ALA A 22 5.50 7.83 11.66
N ARG A 23 5.55 9.13 11.30
CA ARG A 23 4.95 10.20 12.13
C ARG A 23 3.43 10.07 12.24
N TRP A 24 2.75 9.71 11.16
CA TRP A 24 1.30 9.52 11.19
C TRP A 24 0.93 8.28 12.01
N LEU A 25 1.62 7.17 11.81
CA LEU A 25 1.35 5.93 12.55
C LEU A 25 1.55 6.12 14.06
N ALA A 26 2.52 6.93 14.47
CA ALA A 26 2.76 7.23 15.89
C ALA A 26 1.61 8.00 16.56
N GLN A 27 0.69 8.60 15.80
CA GLN A 27 -0.49 9.31 16.30
C GLN A 27 -1.76 8.46 16.25
N VAL A 28 -1.70 7.29 15.62
CA VAL A 28 -2.83 6.33 15.62
C VAL A 28 -2.92 5.68 16.99
N PRO A 29 -4.14 5.46 17.54
CA PRO A 29 -4.32 4.79 18.84
C PRO A 29 -3.54 3.49 18.93
N THR A 30 -2.88 3.27 20.08
CA THR A 30 -1.97 2.14 20.28
C THR A 30 -2.64 0.78 20.06
N GLU A 31 -3.90 0.64 20.44
CA GLU A 31 -4.67 -0.58 20.21
C GLU A 31 -4.84 -0.96 18.74
N VAL A 32 -4.71 0.03 17.84
CA VAL A 32 -4.78 -0.16 16.38
C VAL A 32 -3.37 -0.36 15.79
N SER A 33 -2.37 0.35 16.30
CA SER A 33 -1.04 0.48 15.68
C SER A 33 0.06 -0.41 16.28
N GLN A 34 -0.07 -0.88 17.52
CA GLN A 34 1.00 -1.55 18.27
C GLN A 34 1.58 -2.83 17.64
N HIS A 35 0.87 -3.42 16.68
CA HIS A 35 1.28 -4.67 16.02
C HIS A 35 1.68 -4.44 14.57
N ILE A 36 1.85 -3.18 14.17
CA ILE A 36 2.21 -2.82 12.79
C ILE A 36 3.70 -2.55 12.71
N ASP A 37 4.38 -3.33 11.89
CA ASP A 37 5.78 -3.11 11.54
C ASP A 37 5.89 -2.18 10.34
N LEU A 38 6.88 -1.29 10.35
CA LEU A 38 7.21 -0.42 9.23
C LEU A 38 8.37 -1.03 8.44
N ASP A 39 8.11 -1.42 7.21
CA ASP A 39 9.12 -1.80 6.21
C ASP A 39 9.49 -0.55 5.41
N LEU A 40 10.52 0.15 5.86
CA LEU A 40 10.94 1.42 5.28
C LEU A 40 12.36 1.35 4.75
N PRO A 41 12.56 1.84 3.53
CA PRO A 41 11.61 2.53 2.64
C PRO A 41 10.64 1.60 1.90
N GLY A 42 10.73 0.29 2.02
CA GLY A 42 10.00 -0.69 1.23
C GLY A 42 10.42 -0.71 -0.25
N ASN A 43 9.96 -1.71 -0.97
CA ASN A 43 10.25 -1.83 -2.40
C ASN A 43 9.11 -1.24 -3.24
N PRO A 44 9.41 -0.50 -4.30
CA PRO A 44 8.39 -0.06 -5.24
C PRO A 44 7.79 -1.27 -5.96
N SER A 45 6.47 -1.32 -6.07
CA SER A 45 5.76 -2.37 -6.79
C SER A 45 5.02 -1.79 -7.99
N GLY A 46 5.23 -2.36 -9.16
CA GLY A 46 4.68 -1.89 -10.43
C GLY A 46 3.36 -2.50 -10.85
N GLY A 47 2.66 -3.21 -9.97
CA GLY A 47 1.45 -3.87 -10.39
C GLY A 47 0.51 -4.30 -9.27
N GLY A 48 -0.65 -4.81 -9.65
CA GLY A 48 -1.61 -5.47 -8.80
C GLY A 48 -2.67 -4.58 -8.15
N SER A 49 -2.51 -3.24 -8.11
CA SER A 49 -3.51 -2.32 -7.56
C SER A 49 -3.27 -0.89 -8.01
N ASP A 50 -4.16 0.02 -7.68
CA ASP A 50 -4.21 1.41 -8.15
C ASP A 50 -2.96 2.22 -7.80
N TYR A 51 -2.28 1.92 -6.69
CA TYR A 51 -1.04 2.58 -6.30
C TYR A 51 0.05 2.54 -7.39
N ALA A 52 0.03 1.53 -8.25
CA ALA A 52 1.01 1.39 -9.33
C ALA A 52 1.01 2.59 -10.29
N SER A 53 -0.17 3.19 -10.51
CA SER A 53 -0.32 4.40 -11.32
C SER A 53 0.32 5.64 -10.69
N PHE A 54 0.44 5.68 -9.37
CA PHE A 54 1.13 6.75 -8.66
C PHE A 54 2.63 6.46 -8.57
N MET A 55 2.96 5.21 -8.29
CA MET A 55 4.34 4.76 -8.11
C MET A 55 5.21 5.01 -9.33
N CYS A 56 4.73 4.68 -10.53
CA CYS A 56 5.49 4.84 -11.75
C CYS A 56 5.86 6.31 -12.04
N TRP A 57 5.10 7.27 -11.51
CA TRP A 57 5.39 8.71 -11.59
C TRP A 57 6.24 9.22 -10.41
N GLY A 58 6.71 8.32 -9.54
CA GLY A 58 7.46 8.71 -8.34
C GLY A 58 6.61 9.45 -7.30
N ALA A 59 5.30 9.34 -7.37
CA ALA A 59 4.41 9.88 -6.36
C ALA A 59 4.37 8.97 -5.13
N PRO A 60 4.15 9.51 -3.92
CA PRO A 60 4.03 8.69 -2.72
C PRO A 60 2.93 7.66 -2.84
N GLY A 61 3.29 6.40 -2.58
CA GLY A 61 2.36 5.28 -2.47
C GLY A 61 2.68 4.52 -1.19
N PHE A 62 1.65 4.13 -0.47
CA PHE A 62 1.76 3.37 0.76
C PHE A 62 1.10 2.02 0.59
N ASN A 63 1.79 0.98 1.01
CA ASN A 63 1.23 -0.37 1.02
C ASN A 63 0.89 -0.77 2.45
N LEU A 64 -0.31 -1.28 2.63
CA LEU A 64 -0.82 -1.82 3.88
C LEU A 64 -1.03 -3.32 3.70
N SER A 65 -0.12 -4.12 4.24
CA SER A 65 -0.16 -5.57 4.15
C SER A 65 -0.84 -6.17 5.37
N ALA A 66 -1.88 -6.95 5.14
CA ALA A 66 -2.62 -7.66 6.17
C ALA A 66 -2.27 -9.14 6.22
N LEU A 67 -2.59 -9.79 7.35
CA LEU A 67 -2.53 -11.24 7.45
C LEU A 67 -3.44 -11.89 6.42
N GLY A 68 -2.92 -12.85 5.70
CA GLY A 68 -3.58 -13.39 4.51
C GLY A 68 -4.60 -14.49 4.77
N TRP A 69 -4.51 -15.24 5.90
CA TRP A 69 -5.42 -16.35 6.24
C TRP A 69 -5.80 -17.23 5.04
N ASN A 70 -4.82 -17.66 4.25
CA ASN A 70 -5.03 -18.39 2.99
C ASN A 70 -5.81 -17.63 1.89
N TYR A 71 -5.92 -16.29 2.00
CA TYR A 71 -6.62 -15.47 1.02
C TYR A 71 -6.12 -15.73 -0.41
N SER A 72 -4.82 -15.64 -0.62
CA SER A 72 -4.18 -15.80 -1.94
C SER A 72 -4.34 -17.20 -2.56
N THR A 73 -4.53 -18.21 -1.73
CA THR A 73 -4.61 -19.63 -2.18
C THR A 73 -6.03 -20.16 -2.30
N HIS A 74 -7.00 -19.56 -1.60
CA HIS A 74 -8.35 -20.11 -1.51
C HIS A 74 -9.45 -19.20 -1.98
N THR A 75 -9.31 -17.87 -1.81
CA THR A 75 -10.41 -16.92 -2.06
C THR A 75 -10.12 -15.94 -3.18
N TRP A 76 -8.90 -15.44 -3.27
CA TRP A 76 -8.52 -14.40 -4.21
C TRP A 76 -8.87 -14.76 -5.66
N HIS A 77 -9.58 -13.86 -6.34
CA HIS A 77 -10.04 -14.02 -7.72
C HIS A 77 -10.86 -15.29 -7.98
N SER A 78 -11.58 -15.78 -6.99
CA SER A 78 -12.43 -16.96 -7.12
C SER A 78 -13.84 -16.68 -6.59
N ASN A 79 -14.78 -17.56 -6.96
CA ASN A 79 -16.15 -17.55 -6.45
C ASN A 79 -16.26 -17.97 -4.96
N ARG A 80 -15.14 -18.28 -4.33
CA ARG A 80 -15.06 -18.57 -2.89
C ARG A 80 -14.80 -17.31 -2.05
N ASP A 81 -14.58 -16.16 -2.69
CA ASP A 81 -14.43 -14.88 -1.99
C ASP A 81 -15.82 -14.34 -1.62
N THR A 82 -16.37 -14.92 -0.59
CA THR A 82 -17.74 -14.74 -0.13
C THR A 82 -17.77 -14.06 1.25
N PHE A 83 -18.91 -13.49 1.60
CA PHE A 83 -19.14 -12.72 2.82
C PHE A 83 -18.73 -13.44 4.12
N ASP A 84 -18.90 -14.76 4.17
CA ASP A 84 -18.53 -15.59 5.33
C ASP A 84 -17.01 -15.65 5.60
N LYS A 85 -16.18 -15.18 4.66
CA LYS A 85 -14.73 -15.07 4.83
C LYS A 85 -14.31 -13.78 5.52
N LEU A 86 -15.24 -12.85 5.71
CA LEU A 86 -14.94 -11.56 6.31
C LEU A 86 -14.83 -11.66 7.83
N VAL A 87 -13.76 -11.08 8.40
CA VAL A 87 -13.58 -10.93 9.83
C VAL A 87 -13.84 -9.48 10.22
N PHE A 88 -15.04 -9.20 10.73
CA PHE A 88 -15.49 -7.82 10.98
C PHE A 88 -14.59 -7.05 11.94
N GLY A 89 -14.02 -7.70 12.95
CA GLY A 89 -13.06 -7.08 13.86
C GLY A 89 -11.82 -6.55 13.13
N ASP A 90 -11.33 -7.31 12.17
CA ASP A 90 -10.16 -6.94 11.38
C ASP A 90 -10.50 -5.85 10.34
N ILE A 91 -11.65 -5.96 9.68
CA ILE A 91 -12.14 -4.90 8.78
C ILE A 91 -12.28 -3.57 9.52
N ARG A 92 -12.91 -3.59 10.70
CA ARG A 92 -13.08 -2.39 11.52
C ARG A 92 -11.72 -1.79 11.91
N ASN A 93 -10.77 -2.62 12.34
CA ASN A 93 -9.43 -2.17 12.70
C ASN A 93 -8.72 -1.52 11.49
N ASN A 94 -8.78 -2.15 10.33
CA ASN A 94 -8.16 -1.65 9.10
C ASN A 94 -8.84 -0.36 8.61
N ALA A 95 -10.16 -0.25 8.74
CA ALA A 95 -10.90 0.95 8.39
C ALA A 95 -10.53 2.15 9.30
N VAL A 96 -10.43 1.92 10.62
CA VAL A 96 -9.99 2.95 11.57
C VAL A 96 -8.55 3.38 11.26
N LEU A 97 -7.64 2.42 11.04
CA LEU A 97 -6.25 2.70 10.67
C LEU A 97 -6.19 3.58 9.40
N THR A 98 -6.86 3.14 8.34
CA THR A 98 -6.81 3.84 7.04
C THR A 98 -7.43 5.25 7.13
N ALA A 99 -8.56 5.39 7.81
CA ALA A 99 -9.19 6.69 8.02
C ALA A 99 -8.31 7.64 8.85
N SER A 100 -7.69 7.13 9.92
CA SER A 100 -6.76 7.92 10.74
C SER A 100 -5.56 8.39 9.94
N LEU A 101 -4.94 7.49 9.16
CA LEU A 101 -3.79 7.85 8.32
C LEU A 101 -4.17 8.85 7.22
N ALA A 102 -5.32 8.69 6.58
CA ALA A 102 -5.81 9.63 5.57
C ALA A 102 -6.06 11.02 6.18
N TYR A 103 -6.68 11.09 7.35
CA TYR A 103 -6.88 12.34 8.08
C TYR A 103 -5.55 12.99 8.46
N LEU A 104 -4.64 12.26 9.10
CA LEU A 104 -3.34 12.77 9.51
C LEU A 104 -2.50 13.25 8.32
N ALA A 105 -2.58 12.54 7.18
CA ALA A 105 -1.92 12.96 5.96
C ALA A 105 -2.51 14.24 5.37
N SER A 106 -3.83 14.44 5.49
CA SER A 106 -4.50 15.65 5.00
C SER A 106 -4.22 16.89 5.84
N GLU A 107 -3.95 16.69 7.14
CA GLU A 107 -3.66 17.77 8.09
C GLU A 107 -2.14 18.05 8.24
N ASP A 108 -1.29 17.21 7.64
CA ASP A 108 0.17 17.38 7.71
C ASP A 108 0.61 18.47 6.72
N ASP A 109 1.12 19.57 7.23
CA ASP A 109 1.68 20.68 6.46
C ASP A 109 3.07 20.35 5.86
N GLN A 110 3.69 19.25 6.29
CA GLN A 110 4.95 18.75 5.73
C GLN A 110 4.68 17.84 4.53
N PHE A 111 4.56 18.44 3.37
CA PHE A 111 4.30 17.70 2.13
C PHE A 111 5.34 16.62 1.83
N THR A 112 4.86 15.44 1.44
CA THR A 112 5.67 14.40 0.82
C THR A 112 5.98 14.81 -0.63
N SER A 113 7.12 15.48 -0.85
CA SER A 113 7.51 16.03 -2.15
C SER A 113 7.92 14.93 -3.15
N ARG A 114 7.66 15.14 -4.44
CA ARG A 114 8.19 14.29 -5.52
C ARG A 114 9.71 14.39 -5.69
N ARG A 115 10.33 15.40 -5.10
CA ARG A 115 11.79 15.55 -5.04
C ARG A 115 12.42 14.70 -3.94
N GLN A 116 11.64 13.90 -3.26
CA GLN A 116 12.10 13.03 -2.20
C GLN A 116 13.14 12.05 -2.72
N ARG A 117 14.04 11.73 -1.82
CA ARG A 117 15.05 10.71 -2.07
C ARG A 117 14.38 9.34 -2.19
N THR A 118 14.59 8.69 -3.31
CA THR A 118 14.11 7.35 -3.58
C THR A 118 15.23 6.35 -3.35
N VAL A 119 14.92 5.25 -2.68
CA VAL A 119 15.82 4.10 -2.54
C VAL A 119 15.16 2.92 -3.25
N ILE A 120 15.86 2.36 -4.23
CA ILE A 120 15.44 1.18 -4.97
C ILE A 120 16.51 0.13 -4.79
N THR A 121 16.17 -1.00 -4.19
CA THR A 121 17.08 -2.11 -3.99
C THR A 121 16.55 -3.36 -4.67
N GLY A 122 17.40 -4.02 -5.46
CA GLY A 122 17.14 -5.34 -6.01
C GLY A 122 17.46 -6.45 -5.00
N LEU A 123 17.19 -7.68 -5.38
CA LEU A 123 17.63 -8.86 -4.63
C LEU A 123 19.17 -8.86 -4.56
N GLY A 124 19.72 -8.88 -3.35
CA GLY A 124 21.17 -8.83 -3.12
C GLY A 124 21.75 -7.44 -2.90
N GLY A 125 20.92 -6.40 -2.76
CA GLY A 125 21.36 -5.03 -2.49
C GLY A 125 21.79 -4.24 -3.73
N GLU A 126 21.65 -4.82 -4.92
CA GLU A 126 21.90 -4.11 -6.18
C GLU A 126 20.86 -3.02 -6.42
N PRO A 127 21.22 -1.91 -7.09
CA PRO A 127 20.25 -0.90 -7.49
C PRO A 127 19.17 -1.52 -8.38
N GLY A 128 17.91 -1.46 -7.95
CA GLY A 128 16.76 -1.89 -8.73
C GLY A 128 16.29 -0.80 -9.72
N SER A 129 15.40 -1.19 -10.63
CA SER A 129 14.76 -0.23 -11.54
C SER A 129 13.42 0.24 -10.96
N TRP A 130 13.13 1.54 -11.13
CA TRP A 130 11.83 2.07 -10.81
C TRP A 130 10.76 1.56 -11.78
N PRO A 131 9.53 1.28 -11.34
CA PRO A 131 8.45 0.85 -12.23
C PRO A 131 8.16 1.87 -13.32
N THR A 132 8.01 1.40 -14.55
CA THR A 132 7.71 2.25 -15.72
C THR A 132 6.20 2.47 -15.84
N CYS A 133 5.77 3.70 -16.07
CA CYS A 133 4.38 3.98 -16.38
C CYS A 133 3.99 3.40 -17.73
N ARG A 134 2.86 2.71 -17.77
CA ARG A 134 2.26 2.26 -19.03
C ARG A 134 1.28 3.32 -19.52
N PRO A 135 1.21 3.58 -20.84
CA PRO A 135 0.13 4.39 -21.40
C PRO A 135 -1.23 3.80 -21.03
N ALA A 136 -2.22 4.67 -20.81
CA ALA A 136 -3.59 4.22 -20.64
C ALA A 136 -4.08 3.60 -21.95
N GLU A 137 -4.34 2.30 -21.95
CA GLU A 137 -4.94 1.60 -23.09
C GLU A 137 -6.46 1.59 -22.90
N ARG A 138 -7.17 2.15 -23.87
CA ARG A 138 -8.61 1.95 -23.98
C ARG A 138 -8.86 0.69 -24.78
N SER A 139 -9.36 -0.35 -24.15
CA SER A 139 -9.99 -1.45 -24.89
C SER A 139 -11.32 -0.96 -25.43
N SER A 140 -11.41 -0.75 -26.73
CA SER A 140 -12.69 -0.56 -27.41
C SER A 140 -13.19 -1.93 -27.88
N PRO A 141 -14.46 -2.30 -27.63
CA PRO A 141 -15.01 -3.54 -28.17
C PRO A 141 -15.06 -3.56 -29.72
N ASN A 142 -14.70 -2.46 -30.37
CA ASN A 142 -14.69 -2.31 -31.83
C ASN A 142 -13.29 -2.13 -32.46
N SER A 143 -12.20 -2.40 -31.71
CA SER A 143 -10.83 -2.28 -32.25
C SER A 143 -10.42 -3.41 -33.20
N ASP A 144 -11.27 -4.42 -33.40
CA ASP A 144 -11.01 -5.60 -34.24
C ASP A 144 -11.95 -5.68 -35.46
N ARG A 145 -12.32 -4.53 -36.04
CA ARG A 145 -13.03 -4.47 -37.35
C ARG A 145 -12.29 -3.63 -38.35
#